data_9d6d3230a148553772199386f451a93d
#
_entry.id   9d6d3230a148553772199386f451a93d
#
_cell.length_a   1.000
_cell.length_b   1.000
_cell.length_c   1.000
_cell.angle_alpha   90.00
_cell.angle_beta   90.00
_cell.angle_gamma   90.00
#
_symmetry.space_group_name_H-M   'P 1'
#
loop_
_entity.id
_entity.type
_entity.pdbx_description
1 polymer ?
#
loop_
_entity_poly.entity_id
_entity_poly.type
_entity_poly.pdbx_seq_one_letter_code
_entity_poly.pdbx_strand_id
1 'polypeptide(L)'
;MNNSFNKNYYSTNEGDLSRRNYLSSALDVYYSFFKNSVKWQQELYASLSIGGSNNEYREFGQLDYAYRSLSSSIALSSINRYYFNELFVGFNPSLNTSYFRRNDESFGTHYKDYTSRFNTYVPVHVGYGRIERVEDARQAAYIYNALVKKARAKEGKSEEDLLMLAEKISQLKNERFFDARNKKIYELEELDKYLKENGFIDEDDITYFATLEDMWEYGNSPSRWSGFRASAFFNPGYYIYENVDRAGNDSYYNHKYYLLKTGVKLDYAKPINMYWQNTLSFTSYYGISRNRTNGRYQLRNDWRTPGIHIGVRDQIGFYPNTRTYLSAYSYVYLAKQMDKPKNEDSSDDYVGSFKGKSLRTGAGFSGYYYFSPQLRLNGSLGVFYSADIVDPDYENVEYYSPDSDGWNYYGGFTNSKNLFDYQFSLSIEYFLF
;
A
#
# COMPACT_ATOMS: atom_id res chain seq x y z
N MET A 1 13.73 -10.88 -12.05
CA MET A 1 15.12 -10.31 -12.08
C MET A 1 15.18 -9.29 -13.19
N ASN A 2 15.38 -8.02 -12.86
CA ASN A 2 15.42 -6.94 -13.84
C ASN A 2 16.88 -6.48 -13.99
N ASN A 3 17.42 -6.61 -15.20
CA ASN A 3 18.77 -6.17 -15.52
C ASN A 3 18.70 -5.17 -16.67
N SER A 4 19.40 -4.03 -16.55
CA SER A 4 19.57 -3.10 -17.65
C SER A 4 21.04 -2.75 -17.85
N PHE A 5 21.47 -2.77 -19.09
CA PHE A 5 22.79 -2.31 -19.49
C PHE A 5 22.65 -1.27 -20.58
N ASN A 6 23.23 -0.11 -20.37
CA ASN A 6 23.24 0.95 -21.36
C ASN A 6 24.64 1.51 -21.53
N LYS A 7 25.09 1.65 -22.77
CA LYS A 7 26.41 2.16 -23.14
C LYS A 7 26.26 3.25 -24.19
N ASN A 8 26.48 4.48 -23.80
CA ASN A 8 26.36 5.64 -24.68
C ASN A 8 27.73 6.21 -25.00
N TYR A 9 27.93 6.54 -26.24
CA TYR A 9 29.10 7.28 -26.74
C TYR A 9 28.62 8.63 -27.29
N TYR A 10 29.26 9.70 -26.86
CA TYR A 10 29.00 11.04 -27.39
C TYR A 10 30.29 11.56 -28.00
N SER A 11 30.22 12.14 -29.19
CA SER A 11 31.32 12.87 -29.83
C SER A 11 30.98 14.34 -29.82
N THR A 12 31.85 15.20 -29.32
CA THR A 12 31.76 16.63 -29.45
C THR A 12 32.44 17.08 -30.76
N ASN A 13 32.10 18.24 -31.30
CA ASN A 13 32.61 18.74 -32.61
C ASN A 13 34.14 18.92 -32.68
N GLU A 14 34.88 18.70 -31.63
CA GLU A 14 36.35 18.83 -31.54
C GLU A 14 37.10 17.50 -31.49
N GLY A 15 36.41 16.38 -31.77
CA GLY A 15 37.05 15.04 -31.75
C GLY A 15 37.21 14.39 -30.37
N ASP A 16 36.67 15.00 -29.34
CA ASP A 16 36.70 14.49 -27.98
C ASP A 16 35.65 13.40 -27.77
N LEU A 17 36.11 12.22 -27.36
CA LEU A 17 35.26 11.07 -27.08
C LEU A 17 34.92 11.03 -25.57
N SER A 18 33.69 11.37 -25.23
CA SER A 18 33.12 11.05 -23.93
C SER A 18 32.41 9.70 -23.94
N ARG A 19 32.56 8.93 -22.89
CA ARG A 19 31.95 7.60 -22.76
C ARG A 19 31.22 7.47 -21.45
N ARG A 20 29.96 7.05 -21.50
CA ARG A 20 29.17 6.70 -20.35
C ARG A 20 28.79 5.21 -20.37
N ASN A 21 29.12 4.48 -19.30
CA ASN A 21 28.69 3.12 -19.07
C ASN A 21 27.72 3.11 -17.90
N TYR A 22 26.55 2.51 -18.08
CA TYR A 22 25.56 2.33 -17.04
C TYR A 22 25.13 0.86 -17.00
N LEU A 23 25.24 0.25 -15.82
CA LEU A 23 24.74 -1.09 -15.53
C LEU A 23 23.89 -1.03 -14.28
N SER A 24 22.68 -1.58 -14.34
CA SER A 24 21.87 -1.79 -13.15
C SER A 24 21.26 -3.18 -13.13
N SER A 25 21.11 -3.75 -11.94
CA SER A 25 20.44 -5.02 -11.74
C SER A 25 19.61 -4.97 -10.47
N ALA A 26 18.45 -5.62 -10.48
CA ALA A 26 17.61 -5.78 -9.32
C ALA A 26 16.99 -7.19 -9.29
N LEU A 27 16.88 -7.73 -8.08
CA LEU A 27 16.17 -8.96 -7.76
C LEU A 27 15.08 -8.63 -6.75
N ASP A 28 13.84 -8.89 -7.13
CA ASP A 28 12.67 -8.72 -6.29
C ASP A 28 12.00 -10.08 -6.06
N VAL A 29 11.76 -10.40 -4.80
CA VAL A 29 11.08 -11.62 -4.37
C VAL A 29 9.88 -11.22 -3.53
N TYR A 30 8.72 -11.74 -3.87
CA TYR A 30 7.46 -11.49 -3.17
C TYR A 30 6.84 -12.79 -2.72
N TYR A 31 6.32 -12.79 -1.49
CA TYR A 31 5.54 -13.89 -0.95
C TYR A 31 4.29 -13.33 -0.29
N SER A 32 3.15 -13.94 -0.60
CA SER A 32 1.88 -13.64 0.06
C SER A 32 1.19 -14.93 0.49
N PHE A 33 0.54 -14.88 1.63
CA PHE A 33 -0.22 -15.99 2.18
C PHE A 33 -1.53 -15.45 2.77
N PHE A 34 -2.62 -16.12 2.46
CA PHE A 34 -3.94 -15.82 2.98
C PHE A 34 -4.58 -17.08 3.55
N LYS A 35 -5.17 -16.98 4.74
CA LYS A 35 -5.97 -18.02 5.36
C LYS A 35 -7.21 -17.38 5.98
N ASN A 36 -8.38 -17.91 5.63
CA ASN A 36 -9.65 -17.50 6.22
C ASN A 36 -10.42 -18.78 6.64
N SER A 37 -10.64 -18.93 7.92
CA SER A 37 -11.40 -20.05 8.50
C SER A 37 -12.27 -19.52 9.62
N VAL A 38 -13.17 -20.32 10.16
CA VAL A 38 -14.08 -19.92 11.26
C VAL A 38 -13.32 -19.30 12.42
N LYS A 39 -12.17 -19.88 12.80
CA LYS A 39 -11.38 -19.43 13.97
C LYS A 39 -10.22 -18.51 13.60
N TRP A 40 -9.70 -18.55 12.36
CA TRP A 40 -8.50 -17.83 11.99
C TRP A 40 -8.72 -17.00 10.73
N GLN A 41 -8.31 -15.74 10.80
CA GLN A 41 -8.13 -14.89 9.66
C GLN A 41 -6.67 -14.40 9.66
N GLN A 42 -5.92 -14.80 8.64
CA GLN A 42 -4.48 -14.51 8.54
C GLN A 42 -4.12 -14.06 7.14
N GLU A 43 -3.38 -12.97 7.08
CA GLU A 43 -2.73 -12.47 5.86
C GLU A 43 -1.26 -12.26 6.20
N LEU A 44 -0.37 -12.70 5.34
CA LEU A 44 1.07 -12.49 5.44
C LEU A 44 1.56 -11.98 4.10
N TYR A 45 2.34 -10.93 4.16
CA TYR A 45 3.05 -10.38 3.03
C TYR A 45 4.52 -10.24 3.38
N ALA A 46 5.40 -10.72 2.50
CA ALA A 46 6.84 -10.58 2.61
C ALA A 46 7.44 -10.15 1.28
N SER A 47 8.35 -9.22 1.29
CA SER A 47 9.12 -8.84 0.12
C SER A 47 10.60 -8.65 0.46
N LEU A 48 11.45 -9.05 -0.49
CA LEU A 48 12.89 -8.81 -0.49
C LEU A 48 13.24 -8.16 -1.81
N SER A 49 13.94 -7.05 -1.76
CA SER A 49 14.52 -6.39 -2.93
C SER A 49 16.01 -6.18 -2.71
N ILE A 50 16.81 -6.55 -3.70
CA ILE A 50 18.25 -6.30 -3.72
C ILE A 50 18.58 -5.73 -5.09
N GLY A 51 19.24 -4.56 -5.13
CA GLY A 51 19.61 -3.91 -6.37
C GLY A 51 20.97 -3.25 -6.28
N GLY A 52 21.60 -3.11 -7.43
CA GLY A 52 22.87 -2.40 -7.55
C GLY A 52 22.98 -1.66 -8.87
N SER A 53 23.72 -0.59 -8.88
CA SER A 53 24.06 0.13 -10.10
C SER A 53 25.52 0.55 -10.13
N ASN A 54 26.07 0.57 -11.34
CA ASN A 54 27.37 1.14 -11.64
C ASN A 54 27.20 2.11 -12.82
N ASN A 55 27.63 3.34 -12.65
CA ASN A 55 27.62 4.37 -13.67
C ASN A 55 29.00 5.01 -13.72
N GLU A 56 29.65 4.95 -14.87
CA GLU A 56 30.97 5.52 -15.10
C GLU A 56 30.92 6.49 -16.27
N TYR A 57 31.42 7.66 -16.06
CA TYR A 57 31.64 8.66 -17.10
C TYR A 57 33.13 8.92 -17.27
N ARG A 58 33.63 8.86 -18.51
CA ARG A 58 35.02 9.13 -18.87
C ARG A 58 35.06 10.15 -19.98
N GLU A 59 35.89 11.16 -19.81
CA GLU A 59 36.23 12.15 -20.81
C GLU A 59 37.71 12.05 -21.13
N PHE A 60 38.09 12.13 -22.39
CA PHE A 60 39.51 11.95 -22.83
C PHE A 60 40.16 10.64 -22.33
N GLY A 61 39.37 9.62 -22.06
CA GLY A 61 39.87 8.35 -21.49
C GLY A 61 40.15 8.36 -20.01
N GLN A 62 40.10 9.53 -19.34
CA GLN A 62 40.21 9.66 -17.89
C GLN A 62 38.87 9.48 -17.20
N LEU A 63 38.88 8.95 -15.99
CA LEU A 63 37.70 8.79 -15.17
C LEU A 63 37.33 10.14 -14.53
N ASP A 64 36.24 10.77 -15.00
CA ASP A 64 35.76 12.01 -14.40
C ASP A 64 34.78 11.74 -13.26
N TYR A 65 33.99 10.68 -13.43
CA TYR A 65 32.95 10.34 -12.47
C TYR A 65 32.66 8.84 -12.47
N ALA A 66 32.64 8.24 -11.29
CA ALA A 66 32.10 6.89 -11.08
C ALA A 66 31.13 6.89 -9.91
N TYR A 67 29.98 6.30 -10.14
CA TYR A 67 28.92 6.12 -9.15
C TYR A 67 28.60 4.63 -9.02
N ARG A 68 28.69 4.11 -7.81
CA ARG A 68 28.33 2.73 -7.50
C ARG A 68 27.34 2.72 -6.34
N SER A 69 26.21 2.04 -6.51
CA SER A 69 25.24 1.89 -5.44
C SER A 69 24.88 0.45 -5.19
N LEU A 70 24.54 0.16 -3.95
CA LEU A 70 23.92 -1.08 -3.50
C LEU A 70 22.70 -0.71 -2.65
N SER A 71 21.57 -1.30 -2.95
CA SER A 71 20.34 -1.16 -2.17
C SER A 71 19.80 -2.53 -1.78
N SER A 72 19.25 -2.63 -0.59
CA SER A 72 18.48 -3.78 -0.17
C SER A 72 17.31 -3.34 0.70
N SER A 73 16.18 -4.02 0.57
CA SER A 73 15.04 -3.79 1.44
C SER A 73 14.31 -5.09 1.75
N ILE A 74 13.79 -5.18 2.96
CA ILE A 74 12.93 -6.27 3.43
C ILE A 74 11.69 -5.62 4.00
N ALA A 75 10.52 -6.05 3.54
CA ALA A 75 9.24 -5.70 4.15
C ALA A 75 8.48 -6.97 4.54
N LEU A 76 8.01 -7.00 5.77
CA LEU A 76 7.18 -8.06 6.33
C LEU A 76 5.96 -7.40 6.96
N SER A 77 4.78 -7.90 6.65
CA SER A 77 3.55 -7.50 7.33
C SER A 77 2.64 -8.69 7.50
N SER A 78 1.95 -8.75 8.63
CA SER A 78 1.00 -9.82 8.89
C SER A 78 -0.22 -9.29 9.59
N ILE A 79 -1.38 -9.80 9.21
CA ILE A 79 -2.65 -9.56 9.87
C ILE A 79 -3.10 -10.90 10.42
N ASN A 80 -3.21 -11.01 11.73
CA ASN A 80 -3.62 -12.24 12.40
C ASN A 80 -4.78 -11.94 13.33
N ARG A 81 -5.88 -12.67 13.19
CA ARG A 81 -7.04 -12.58 14.09
C ARG A 81 -7.47 -13.98 14.45
N TYR A 82 -7.57 -14.22 15.73
CA TYR A 82 -8.14 -15.45 16.28
C TYR A 82 -9.51 -15.14 16.86
N TYR A 83 -10.52 -15.85 16.42
CA TYR A 83 -11.93 -15.64 16.75
C TYR A 83 -12.43 -16.64 17.81
N PHE A 84 -13.12 -16.12 18.80
CA PHE A 84 -13.92 -16.82 19.78
C PHE A 84 -15.38 -16.44 19.56
N ASN A 85 -16.07 -17.13 18.67
CA ASN A 85 -17.34 -16.71 18.10
C ASN A 85 -17.16 -15.35 17.37
N GLU A 86 -17.83 -14.30 17.84
CA GLU A 86 -17.74 -12.95 17.27
C GLU A 86 -16.66 -12.08 17.90
N LEU A 87 -16.10 -12.49 19.04
CA LEU A 87 -14.96 -11.83 19.67
C LEU A 87 -13.66 -12.27 19.02
N PHE A 88 -12.70 -11.36 18.93
CA PHE A 88 -11.38 -11.70 18.43
C PHE A 88 -10.24 -11.03 19.20
N VAL A 89 -9.10 -11.67 19.15
CA VAL A 89 -7.79 -11.08 19.47
C VAL A 89 -6.99 -11.03 18.18
N GLY A 90 -6.39 -9.89 17.91
CA GLY A 90 -5.59 -9.65 16.71
C GLY A 90 -4.18 -9.20 17.04
N PHE A 91 -3.24 -9.58 16.15
CA PHE A 91 -1.84 -9.19 16.20
C PHE A 91 -1.35 -8.94 14.78
N ASN A 92 -0.99 -7.71 14.48
CA ASN A 92 -0.70 -7.28 13.11
C ASN A 92 0.72 -6.67 13.01
N PRO A 93 1.80 -7.45 13.20
CA PRO A 93 3.14 -6.94 13.14
C PRO A 93 3.52 -6.49 11.74
N SER A 94 4.31 -5.44 11.67
CA SER A 94 4.95 -4.99 10.43
C SER A 94 6.40 -4.63 10.70
N LEU A 95 7.26 -4.98 9.75
CA LEU A 95 8.68 -4.68 9.73
C LEU A 95 9.04 -4.19 8.33
N ASN A 96 9.71 -3.07 8.26
CA ASN A 96 10.32 -2.58 7.03
C ASN A 96 11.76 -2.14 7.34
N THR A 97 12.71 -2.71 6.63
CA THR A 97 14.11 -2.30 6.73
C THR A 97 14.68 -2.07 5.35
N SER A 98 15.47 -1.02 5.21
CA SER A 98 16.20 -0.76 3.98
C SER A 98 17.61 -0.30 4.27
N TYR A 99 18.51 -0.71 3.42
CA TYR A 99 19.91 -0.30 3.42
C TYR A 99 20.27 0.21 2.03
N PHE A 100 20.94 1.34 1.99
CA PHE A 100 21.47 1.93 0.77
C PHE A 100 22.91 2.35 1.02
N ARG A 101 23.79 1.97 0.12
CA ARG A 101 25.19 2.40 0.12
C ARG A 101 25.53 2.99 -1.23
N ARG A 102 26.24 4.11 -1.20
CA ARG A 102 26.74 4.82 -2.36
C ARG A 102 28.23 5.05 -2.24
N ASN A 103 28.95 4.80 -3.29
CA ASN A 103 30.34 5.18 -3.44
C ASN A 103 30.46 6.00 -4.72
N ASP A 104 30.86 7.24 -4.59
CA ASP A 104 31.12 8.15 -5.71
C ASP A 104 32.60 8.47 -5.77
N GLU A 105 33.11 8.57 -6.97
CA GLU A 105 34.45 9.06 -7.28
C GLU A 105 34.30 10.16 -8.32
N SER A 106 34.76 11.35 -8.00
CA SER A 106 34.69 12.50 -8.89
C SER A 106 35.97 13.33 -8.74
N PHE A 107 36.66 13.56 -9.86
CA PHE A 107 37.90 14.35 -9.91
C PHE A 107 38.93 13.99 -8.81
N GLY A 108 39.10 12.67 -8.55
CA GLY A 108 40.05 12.15 -7.55
C GLY A 108 39.57 12.25 -6.09
N THR A 109 38.32 12.71 -5.87
CA THR A 109 37.72 12.73 -4.54
C THR A 109 36.77 11.56 -4.39
N HIS A 110 36.88 10.81 -3.29
CA HIS A 110 36.04 9.66 -2.98
C HIS A 110 34.99 10.03 -1.92
N TYR A 111 33.74 9.79 -2.25
CA TYR A 111 32.60 9.98 -1.36
C TYR A 111 31.98 8.62 -1.03
N LYS A 112 31.66 8.40 0.22
CA LYS A 112 30.99 7.17 0.67
C LYS A 112 29.83 7.54 1.58
N ASP A 113 28.63 7.22 1.12
CA ASP A 113 27.41 7.39 1.90
C ASP A 113 26.81 6.04 2.20
N TYR A 114 26.22 5.90 3.36
CA TYR A 114 25.27 4.84 3.61
C TYR A 114 24.06 5.36 4.39
N THR A 115 22.91 4.84 4.04
CA THR A 115 21.65 5.11 4.72
C THR A 115 21.05 3.80 5.17
N SER A 116 20.68 3.68 6.42
CA SER A 116 19.89 2.58 6.93
C SER A 116 18.57 3.07 7.54
N ARG A 117 17.51 2.32 7.29
CA ARG A 117 16.18 2.56 7.85
C ARG A 117 15.66 1.27 8.44
N PHE A 118 15.11 1.37 9.61
CA PHE A 118 14.40 0.28 10.26
C PHE A 118 13.09 0.83 10.83
N ASN A 119 11.98 0.21 10.49
CA ASN A 119 10.65 0.60 10.93
C ASN A 119 9.87 -0.64 11.35
N THR A 120 9.30 -0.62 12.54
CA THR A 120 8.48 -1.73 13.03
C THR A 120 7.29 -1.23 13.84
N TYR A 121 6.16 -1.88 13.65
CA TYR A 121 4.94 -1.70 14.42
C TYR A 121 4.42 -3.05 14.86
N VAL A 122 3.85 -3.08 16.06
CA VAL A 122 3.36 -4.33 16.67
C VAL A 122 1.96 -4.10 17.26
N PRO A 123 0.96 -3.77 16.41
CA PRO A 123 -0.39 -3.56 16.91
C PRO A 123 -1.02 -4.83 17.44
N VAL A 124 -1.60 -4.72 18.64
CA VAL A 124 -2.44 -5.74 19.26
C VAL A 124 -3.87 -5.21 19.32
N HIS A 125 -4.83 -6.04 18.98
CA HIS A 125 -6.24 -5.68 18.92
C HIS A 125 -7.07 -6.66 19.75
N VAL A 126 -8.10 -6.15 20.39
CA VAL A 126 -9.21 -6.96 20.93
C VAL A 126 -10.50 -6.35 20.37
N GLY A 127 -11.41 -7.20 19.92
CA GLY A 127 -12.58 -6.66 19.25
C GLY A 127 -13.72 -7.65 19.08
N TYR A 128 -14.75 -7.16 18.44
CA TYR A 128 -15.99 -7.84 18.13
C TYR A 128 -16.33 -7.68 16.64
N GLY A 129 -16.95 -8.70 16.06
CA GLY A 129 -17.40 -8.72 14.68
C GLY A 129 -16.32 -9.12 13.69
N ARG A 130 -16.75 -9.38 12.47
CA ARG A 130 -15.92 -9.91 11.39
C ARG A 130 -16.26 -9.26 10.06
N ILE A 131 -15.24 -9.01 9.27
CA ILE A 131 -15.37 -8.57 7.87
C ILE A 131 -14.78 -9.66 6.99
N GLU A 132 -15.54 -10.10 6.02
CA GLU A 132 -15.18 -11.16 5.09
C GLU A 132 -15.15 -10.67 3.65
N ARG A 133 -14.35 -11.33 2.85
CA ARG A 133 -14.36 -11.19 1.40
C ARG A 133 -15.56 -11.93 0.83
N VAL A 134 -16.29 -11.26 -0.03
CA VAL A 134 -17.50 -11.82 -0.67
C VAL A 134 -17.44 -11.75 -2.20
N GLU A 135 -16.25 -11.53 -2.76
CA GLU A 135 -16.04 -11.50 -4.20
C GLU A 135 -16.35 -12.83 -4.87
N ASP A 136 -16.07 -13.97 -4.23
CA ASP A 136 -16.32 -15.30 -4.81
C ASP A 136 -17.80 -15.58 -4.96
N ALA A 137 -18.63 -15.13 -4.01
CA ALA A 137 -20.10 -15.21 -4.13
C ALA A 137 -20.62 -14.36 -5.29
N ARG A 138 -20.08 -13.16 -5.48
CA ARG A 138 -20.40 -12.32 -6.64
C ARG A 138 -19.95 -12.95 -7.94
N GLN A 139 -18.75 -13.53 -7.97
CA GLN A 139 -18.23 -14.20 -9.17
C GLN A 139 -19.09 -15.40 -9.54
N ALA A 140 -19.51 -16.22 -8.56
CA ALA A 140 -20.44 -17.31 -8.79
C ALA A 140 -21.74 -16.80 -9.44
N ALA A 141 -22.31 -15.72 -8.91
CA ALA A 141 -23.50 -15.10 -9.48
C ALA A 141 -23.26 -14.54 -10.90
N TYR A 142 -22.09 -13.93 -11.17
CA TYR A 142 -21.76 -13.45 -12.52
C TYR A 142 -21.59 -14.58 -13.52
N ILE A 143 -20.87 -15.66 -13.16
CA ILE A 143 -20.73 -16.85 -14.00
C ILE A 143 -22.13 -17.41 -14.34
N TYR A 144 -22.94 -17.67 -13.32
CA TYR A 144 -24.27 -18.23 -13.52
C TYR A 144 -25.17 -17.33 -14.38
N ASN A 145 -25.31 -16.04 -14.05
CA ASN A 145 -26.13 -15.11 -14.80
C ASN A 145 -25.67 -14.91 -16.25
N ALA A 146 -24.35 -14.91 -16.49
CA ALA A 146 -23.80 -14.81 -17.84
C ALA A 146 -24.12 -16.04 -18.68
N LEU A 147 -24.02 -17.23 -18.11
CA LEU A 147 -24.35 -18.50 -18.78
C LEU A 147 -25.85 -18.62 -19.03
N VAL A 148 -26.71 -18.25 -18.07
CA VAL A 148 -28.18 -18.20 -18.27
C VAL A 148 -28.54 -17.23 -19.39
N LYS A 149 -27.98 -16.03 -19.41
CA LYS A 149 -28.22 -15.04 -20.47
C LYS A 149 -27.81 -15.52 -21.86
N LYS A 150 -26.87 -16.45 -21.96
CA LYS A 150 -26.44 -17.09 -23.22
C LYS A 150 -27.19 -18.38 -23.51
N ALA A 151 -28.19 -18.76 -22.71
CA ALA A 151 -28.91 -20.03 -22.77
C ALA A 151 -27.94 -21.26 -22.74
N ARG A 152 -26.93 -21.20 -21.88
CA ARG A 152 -25.95 -22.28 -21.64
C ARG A 152 -26.05 -22.87 -20.23
N ALA A 153 -26.84 -22.26 -19.35
CA ALA A 153 -27.13 -22.76 -18.02
C ALA A 153 -28.62 -22.81 -17.74
N LYS A 154 -29.04 -23.79 -16.93
CA LYS A 154 -30.42 -23.96 -16.45
C LYS A 154 -30.83 -22.82 -15.55
N GLU A 155 -32.00 -22.27 -15.77
CA GLU A 155 -32.61 -21.29 -14.87
C GLU A 155 -33.09 -21.95 -13.57
N GLY A 156 -33.21 -21.14 -12.50
CA GLY A 156 -33.86 -21.57 -11.26
C GLY A 156 -32.92 -22.20 -10.23
N LYS A 157 -31.61 -22.01 -10.33
CA LYS A 157 -30.66 -22.39 -9.26
C LYS A 157 -30.95 -21.59 -7.99
N SER A 158 -30.89 -22.26 -6.84
CA SER A 158 -31.13 -21.67 -5.53
C SER A 158 -29.92 -20.79 -5.08
N GLU A 159 -30.16 -19.96 -4.06
CA GLU A 159 -29.04 -19.21 -3.41
C GLU A 159 -28.02 -20.17 -2.79
N GLU A 160 -28.46 -21.32 -2.28
CA GLU A 160 -27.58 -22.34 -1.72
C GLU A 160 -26.67 -22.97 -2.77
N ASP A 161 -27.19 -23.25 -3.98
CA ASP A 161 -26.39 -23.73 -5.11
C ASP A 161 -25.31 -22.70 -5.49
N LEU A 162 -25.63 -21.41 -5.49
CA LEU A 162 -24.68 -20.34 -5.78
C LEU A 162 -23.64 -20.16 -4.68
N LEU A 163 -24.00 -20.37 -3.42
CA LEU A 163 -23.03 -20.36 -2.31
C LEU A 163 -22.08 -21.54 -2.39
N MET A 164 -22.57 -22.74 -2.74
CA MET A 164 -21.70 -23.90 -2.97
C MET A 164 -20.75 -23.70 -4.16
N LEU A 165 -21.23 -23.05 -5.24
CA LEU A 165 -20.39 -22.66 -6.36
C LEU A 165 -19.31 -21.64 -5.92
N ALA A 166 -19.68 -20.66 -5.09
CA ALA A 166 -18.73 -19.70 -4.53
C ALA A 166 -17.66 -20.36 -3.66
N GLU A 167 -18.05 -21.37 -2.87
CA GLU A 167 -17.09 -22.16 -2.08
C GLU A 167 -16.10 -22.93 -2.98
N LYS A 168 -16.60 -23.59 -4.05
CA LYS A 168 -15.72 -24.25 -5.04
C LYS A 168 -14.77 -23.25 -5.70
N ILE A 169 -15.25 -22.07 -6.09
CA ILE A 169 -14.41 -20.99 -6.65
C ILE A 169 -13.31 -20.59 -5.65
N SER A 170 -13.67 -20.40 -4.38
CA SER A 170 -12.71 -20.07 -3.33
C SER A 170 -11.65 -21.16 -3.14
N GLN A 171 -12.06 -22.43 -3.18
CA GLN A 171 -11.14 -23.58 -3.09
C GLN A 171 -10.12 -23.55 -4.25
N LEU A 172 -10.60 -23.44 -5.50
CA LEU A 172 -9.74 -23.41 -6.69
C LEU A 172 -8.72 -22.27 -6.66
N LYS A 173 -9.15 -21.06 -6.31
CA LYS A 173 -8.24 -19.90 -6.21
C LYS A 173 -7.15 -20.06 -5.16
N ASN A 174 -7.40 -20.81 -4.10
CA ASN A 174 -6.45 -21.04 -3.01
C ASN A 174 -5.49 -22.21 -3.26
N GLU A 175 -5.65 -22.97 -4.33
CA GLU A 175 -4.70 -23.99 -4.73
C GLU A 175 -3.40 -23.39 -5.23
N ARG A 176 -2.27 -24.01 -4.86
CA ARG A 176 -0.93 -23.54 -5.21
C ARG A 176 -0.40 -24.26 -6.42
N PHE A 177 -0.02 -23.51 -7.45
CA PHE A 177 0.63 -23.99 -8.65
C PHE A 177 1.96 -23.29 -8.86
N PHE A 178 2.92 -24.02 -9.39
CA PHE A 178 4.23 -23.47 -9.77
C PHE A 178 4.17 -22.75 -11.13
N ASP A 179 3.29 -23.20 -12.01
CA ASP A 179 3.08 -22.65 -13.35
C ASP A 179 1.70 -21.99 -13.46
N ALA A 180 1.67 -20.68 -13.73
CA ALA A 180 0.44 -19.91 -13.82
C ALA A 180 -0.47 -20.35 -14.99
N ARG A 181 0.08 -20.88 -16.09
CA ARG A 181 -0.71 -21.38 -17.23
C ARG A 181 -1.42 -22.67 -16.86
N ASN A 182 -0.69 -23.60 -16.26
CA ASN A 182 -1.26 -24.87 -15.79
C ASN A 182 -2.32 -24.61 -14.70
N LYS A 183 -2.11 -23.61 -13.87
CA LYS A 183 -3.10 -23.18 -12.87
C LYS A 183 -4.43 -22.78 -13.53
N LYS A 184 -4.39 -21.88 -14.52
CA LYS A 184 -5.61 -21.39 -15.19
C LYS A 184 -6.37 -22.52 -15.90
N ILE A 185 -5.66 -23.42 -16.57
CA ILE A 185 -6.28 -24.58 -17.24
C ILE A 185 -6.96 -25.46 -16.21
N TYR A 186 -6.27 -25.84 -15.15
CA TYR A 186 -6.82 -26.68 -14.09
C TYR A 186 -8.03 -26.04 -13.42
N GLU A 187 -7.97 -24.73 -13.10
CA GLU A 187 -9.09 -24.00 -12.48
C GLU A 187 -10.34 -24.05 -13.36
N LEU A 188 -10.19 -23.85 -14.67
CA LEU A 188 -11.30 -23.88 -15.61
C LEU A 188 -11.85 -25.30 -15.82
N GLU A 189 -11.00 -26.32 -15.89
CA GLU A 189 -11.40 -27.72 -16.00
C GLU A 189 -12.17 -28.19 -14.77
N GLU A 190 -11.69 -27.89 -13.57
CA GLU A 190 -12.34 -28.25 -12.34
C GLU A 190 -13.67 -27.50 -12.13
N LEU A 191 -13.72 -26.23 -12.57
CA LEU A 191 -14.95 -25.44 -12.53
C LEU A 191 -15.99 -25.98 -13.53
N ASP A 192 -15.58 -26.31 -14.75
CA ASP A 192 -16.45 -26.95 -15.77
C ASP A 192 -17.03 -28.26 -15.26
N LYS A 193 -16.16 -29.12 -14.71
CA LYS A 193 -16.57 -30.39 -14.10
C LYS A 193 -17.61 -30.18 -13.00
N TYR A 194 -17.36 -29.24 -12.10
CA TYR A 194 -18.31 -28.90 -11.01
C TYR A 194 -19.66 -28.44 -11.55
N LEU A 195 -19.67 -27.55 -12.54
CA LEU A 195 -20.89 -27.01 -13.13
C LEU A 195 -21.72 -28.10 -13.82
N LYS A 196 -21.08 -29.06 -14.49
CA LYS A 196 -21.73 -30.23 -15.12
C LYS A 196 -22.30 -31.19 -14.09
N GLU A 197 -21.48 -31.61 -13.12
CA GLU A 197 -21.89 -32.55 -12.07
C GLU A 197 -23.06 -32.04 -11.22
N ASN A 198 -23.12 -30.74 -10.97
CA ASN A 198 -24.21 -30.13 -10.20
C ASN A 198 -25.37 -29.59 -11.08
N GLY A 199 -25.37 -29.96 -12.35
CA GLY A 199 -26.50 -29.70 -13.24
C GLY A 199 -26.76 -28.20 -13.50
N PHE A 200 -25.74 -27.37 -13.54
CA PHE A 200 -25.82 -25.96 -13.92
C PHE A 200 -25.93 -25.79 -15.43
N ILE A 201 -25.38 -26.71 -16.21
CA ILE A 201 -25.14 -26.57 -17.66
C ILE A 201 -26.24 -27.27 -18.45
N ASP A 202 -26.69 -26.59 -19.49
CA ASP A 202 -27.58 -27.18 -20.52
C ASP A 202 -26.76 -27.61 -21.75
N GLU A 203 -25.88 -26.75 -22.25
CA GLU A 203 -25.05 -26.97 -23.43
C GLU A 203 -23.63 -26.49 -23.20
N ASP A 204 -22.65 -27.29 -23.65
CA ASP A 204 -21.22 -27.02 -23.56
C ASP A 204 -20.59 -26.83 -24.96
N ASP A 205 -20.72 -25.64 -25.49
CA ASP A 205 -20.12 -25.24 -26.77
C ASP A 205 -19.03 -24.16 -26.56
N ILE A 206 -18.49 -23.67 -27.66
CA ILE A 206 -17.49 -22.60 -27.64
C ILE A 206 -17.97 -21.33 -26.93
N THR A 207 -19.27 -21.02 -27.01
CA THR A 207 -19.89 -19.87 -26.34
C THR A 207 -19.88 -20.06 -24.83
N TYR A 208 -20.14 -21.27 -24.35
CA TYR A 208 -20.04 -21.63 -22.94
C TYR A 208 -18.64 -21.41 -22.41
N PHE A 209 -17.61 -22.02 -23.06
CA PHE A 209 -16.22 -21.92 -22.58
C PHE A 209 -15.69 -20.48 -22.63
N ALA A 210 -15.96 -19.75 -23.70
CA ALA A 210 -15.56 -18.34 -23.79
C ALA A 210 -16.23 -17.47 -22.71
N THR A 211 -17.50 -17.75 -22.37
CA THR A 211 -18.21 -17.02 -21.32
C THR A 211 -17.67 -17.38 -19.94
N LEU A 212 -17.38 -18.65 -19.70
CA LEU A 212 -16.81 -19.14 -18.45
C LEU A 212 -15.42 -18.51 -18.19
N GLU A 213 -14.56 -18.50 -19.20
CA GLU A 213 -13.24 -17.89 -19.13
C GLU A 213 -13.32 -16.38 -18.86
N ASP A 214 -14.18 -15.65 -19.59
CA ASP A 214 -14.37 -14.20 -19.41
C ASP A 214 -14.83 -13.88 -17.98
N MET A 215 -15.78 -14.64 -17.44
CA MET A 215 -16.29 -14.44 -16.09
C MET A 215 -15.31 -14.92 -15.01
N TRP A 216 -14.49 -15.93 -15.29
CA TRP A 216 -13.41 -16.35 -14.41
C TRP A 216 -12.35 -15.28 -14.27
N GLU A 217 -11.88 -14.72 -15.37
CA GLU A 217 -10.81 -13.72 -15.40
C GLU A 217 -11.24 -12.37 -14.81
N TYR A 218 -12.43 -11.88 -15.21
CA TYR A 218 -12.87 -10.52 -14.89
C TYR A 218 -13.95 -10.43 -13.81
N GLY A 219 -14.62 -11.52 -13.48
CA GLY A 219 -15.70 -11.53 -12.47
C GLY A 219 -15.23 -11.31 -11.03
N ASN A 220 -13.95 -11.49 -10.76
CA ASN A 220 -13.34 -11.39 -9.44
C ASN A 220 -13.00 -9.95 -9.01
N SER A 221 -12.84 -9.04 -9.94
CA SER A 221 -12.38 -7.67 -9.67
C SER A 221 -13.55 -6.68 -9.62
N PRO A 222 -13.47 -5.63 -8.81
CA PRO A 222 -12.59 -5.45 -7.64
C PRO A 222 -13.10 -6.20 -6.40
N SER A 223 -12.25 -6.36 -5.39
CA SER A 223 -12.60 -7.06 -4.14
C SER A 223 -13.79 -6.45 -3.43
N ARG A 224 -14.64 -7.28 -2.86
CA ARG A 224 -15.82 -6.89 -2.08
C ARG A 224 -15.74 -7.45 -0.67
N TRP A 225 -16.25 -6.65 0.27
CA TRP A 225 -16.19 -6.95 1.69
C TRP A 225 -17.61 -6.87 2.29
N SER A 226 -17.89 -7.71 3.27
CA SER A 226 -19.13 -7.69 4.03
C SER A 226 -18.87 -7.89 5.51
N GLY A 227 -19.55 -7.13 6.34
CA GLY A 227 -19.53 -7.28 7.78
C GLY A 227 -19.22 -5.99 8.55
N PHE A 228 -19.13 -6.15 9.85
CA PHE A 228 -18.81 -5.11 10.81
C PHE A 228 -17.69 -5.60 11.74
N ARG A 229 -16.80 -4.69 12.13
CA ARG A 229 -15.76 -4.99 13.08
C ARG A 229 -15.46 -3.76 13.94
N ALA A 230 -15.55 -3.93 15.26
CA ALA A 230 -15.15 -2.95 16.25
C ALA A 230 -13.95 -3.49 17.03
N SER A 231 -12.93 -2.67 17.25
CA SER A 231 -11.76 -3.08 18.03
C SER A 231 -11.17 -1.95 18.83
N ALA A 232 -10.68 -2.27 20.01
CA ALA A 232 -9.69 -1.46 20.73
C ALA A 232 -8.29 -1.95 20.33
N PHE A 233 -7.33 -1.06 20.26
CA PHE A 233 -5.98 -1.41 19.88
C PHE A 233 -4.92 -0.71 20.73
N PHE A 234 -3.78 -1.37 20.81
CA PHE A 234 -2.53 -0.87 21.36
C PHE A 234 -1.43 -1.10 20.33
N ASN A 235 -0.78 -0.05 19.87
CA ASN A 235 0.19 -0.10 18.78
C ASN A 235 1.49 0.59 19.17
N PRO A 236 2.48 -0.15 19.69
CA PRO A 236 3.85 0.34 19.81
C PRO A 236 4.53 0.31 18.44
N GLY A 237 5.31 1.37 18.18
CA GLY A 237 6.09 1.52 16.96
C GLY A 237 7.49 2.03 17.27
N TYR A 238 8.44 1.63 16.44
CA TYR A 238 9.82 2.04 16.51
C TYR A 238 10.41 2.27 15.13
N TYR A 239 11.09 3.40 14.97
CA TYR A 239 11.75 3.78 13.73
C TYR A 239 13.17 4.25 14.03
N ILE A 240 14.13 3.79 13.22
CA ILE A 240 15.51 4.31 13.18
C ILE A 240 15.82 4.72 11.75
N TYR A 241 16.43 5.87 11.62
CA TYR A 241 17.07 6.33 10.39
C TYR A 241 18.50 6.72 10.71
N GLU A 242 19.44 6.14 9.99
CA GLU A 242 20.85 6.47 10.08
C GLU A 242 21.37 6.87 8.71
N ASN A 243 22.07 7.98 8.67
CA ASN A 243 22.78 8.44 7.49
C ASN A 243 24.22 8.78 7.91
N VAL A 244 25.18 8.26 7.17
CA VAL A 244 26.59 8.58 7.33
C VAL A 244 27.14 8.98 5.98
N ASP A 245 27.60 10.22 5.91
CA ASP A 245 28.28 10.79 4.76
C ASP A 245 29.77 10.99 5.12
N ARG A 246 30.65 10.35 4.37
CA ARG A 246 32.11 10.44 4.52
C ARG A 246 32.76 11.22 3.37
N ALA A 247 32.17 12.33 3.01
CA ALA A 247 32.67 13.27 2.02
C ALA A 247 33.49 14.39 2.69
N GLY A 248 34.78 14.16 2.96
CA GLY A 248 35.69 15.21 3.43
C GLY A 248 35.43 15.77 4.84
N ASN A 249 34.20 16.00 5.21
CA ASN A 249 33.70 16.30 6.55
C ASN A 249 32.73 15.19 6.97
N ASP A 250 33.22 14.15 7.63
CA ASP A 250 32.39 13.06 8.12
C ASP A 250 31.13 13.58 8.83
N SER A 251 30.00 13.47 8.22
CA SER A 251 28.71 13.79 8.84
C SER A 251 27.99 12.52 9.23
N TYR A 252 27.46 12.53 10.44
CA TYR A 252 26.67 11.44 10.98
C TYR A 252 25.33 12.00 11.44
N TYR A 253 24.24 11.37 11.02
CA TYR A 253 22.89 11.70 11.42
C TYR A 253 22.16 10.43 11.84
N ASN A 254 21.65 10.40 13.08
CA ASN A 254 20.83 9.31 13.60
C ASN A 254 19.55 9.87 14.17
N HIS A 255 18.44 9.37 13.68
CA HIS A 255 17.10 9.75 14.11
C HIS A 255 16.37 8.52 14.61
N LYS A 256 15.92 8.56 15.88
CA LYS A 256 15.15 7.51 16.53
C LYS A 256 13.77 8.03 16.90
N TYR A 257 12.76 7.31 16.49
CA TYR A 257 11.39 7.68 16.76
C TYR A 257 10.65 6.51 17.43
N TYR A 258 10.07 6.77 18.58
CA TYR A 258 9.25 5.84 19.33
C TYR A 258 7.80 6.33 19.28
N LEU A 259 6.89 5.44 18.99
CA LEU A 259 5.46 5.74 18.88
C LEU A 259 4.68 4.77 19.74
N LEU A 260 3.71 5.29 20.47
CA LEU A 260 2.73 4.49 21.18
C LEU A 260 1.35 5.06 20.87
N LYS A 261 0.50 4.24 20.24
CA LYS A 261 -0.90 4.60 19.96
C LYS A 261 -1.83 3.65 20.71
N THR A 262 -2.90 4.18 21.31
CA THR A 262 -3.99 3.38 21.87
C THR A 262 -5.32 4.02 21.48
N GLY A 263 -6.29 3.20 21.09
CA GLY A 263 -7.54 3.75 20.59
C GLY A 263 -8.54 2.70 20.16
N VAL A 264 -9.51 3.17 19.39
CA VAL A 264 -10.60 2.34 18.86
C VAL A 264 -10.68 2.49 17.35
N LYS A 265 -11.05 1.40 16.69
CA LYS A 265 -11.31 1.34 15.26
C LYS A 265 -12.64 0.64 15.01
N LEU A 266 -13.45 1.22 14.15
CA LEU A 266 -14.70 0.64 13.66
C LEU A 266 -14.61 0.56 12.15
N ASP A 267 -14.82 -0.62 11.59
CA ASP A 267 -14.89 -0.86 10.16
C ASP A 267 -16.26 -1.47 9.84
N TYR A 268 -16.90 -0.96 8.81
CA TYR A 268 -18.16 -1.47 8.30
C TYR A 268 -18.08 -1.59 6.77
N ALA A 269 -18.48 -2.73 6.25
CA ALA A 269 -18.53 -2.99 4.83
C ALA A 269 -19.84 -3.68 4.50
N LYS A 270 -20.61 -3.11 3.59
CA LYS A 270 -21.91 -3.65 3.18
C LYS A 270 -22.06 -3.69 1.67
N PRO A 271 -22.15 -4.87 1.05
CA PRO A 271 -22.72 -5.01 -0.28
C PRO A 271 -24.20 -4.63 -0.21
N ILE A 272 -24.59 -3.50 -0.78
CA ILE A 272 -25.99 -3.05 -0.79
C ILE A 272 -26.79 -3.94 -1.74
N ASN A 273 -26.21 -4.28 -2.88
CA ASN A 273 -26.72 -5.24 -3.86
C ASN A 273 -25.54 -5.72 -4.74
N MET A 274 -25.80 -6.44 -5.84
CA MET A 274 -24.75 -6.91 -6.76
C MET A 274 -23.86 -5.79 -7.31
N TYR A 275 -24.37 -4.56 -7.42
CA TYR A 275 -23.68 -3.46 -8.10
C TYR A 275 -23.09 -2.42 -7.15
N TRP A 276 -23.59 -2.31 -5.92
CA TRP A 276 -23.20 -1.26 -4.99
C TRP A 276 -22.61 -1.83 -3.71
N GLN A 277 -21.61 -1.16 -3.22
CA GLN A 277 -20.98 -1.42 -1.92
C GLN A 277 -20.70 -0.12 -1.20
N ASN A 278 -20.95 -0.09 0.10
CA ASN A 278 -20.49 0.95 1.00
C ASN A 278 -19.43 0.39 1.96
N THR A 279 -18.41 1.18 2.24
CA THR A 279 -17.41 0.91 3.28
C THR A 279 -17.21 2.17 4.11
N LEU A 280 -17.33 2.02 5.42
CA LEU A 280 -17.13 3.09 6.40
C LEU A 280 -16.05 2.65 7.39
N SER A 281 -15.09 3.52 7.65
CA SER A 281 -14.05 3.33 8.66
C SER A 281 -13.99 4.53 9.59
N PHE A 282 -13.98 4.27 10.88
CA PHE A 282 -13.76 5.25 11.93
C PHE A 282 -12.56 4.81 12.77
N THR A 283 -11.67 5.76 13.07
CA THR A 283 -10.52 5.51 13.95
C THR A 283 -10.36 6.69 14.91
N SER A 284 -10.21 6.39 16.17
CA SER A 284 -9.85 7.40 17.17
C SER A 284 -8.77 6.85 18.07
N TYR A 285 -7.70 7.62 18.29
CA TYR A 285 -6.62 7.20 19.16
C TYR A 285 -5.92 8.36 19.85
N TYR A 286 -5.37 8.03 20.99
CA TYR A 286 -4.37 8.81 21.70
C TYR A 286 -2.99 8.26 21.35
N GLY A 287 -2.08 9.13 20.98
CA GLY A 287 -0.72 8.77 20.62
C GLY A 287 0.31 9.56 21.43
N ILE A 288 1.40 8.92 21.78
CA ILE A 288 2.59 9.57 22.34
C ILE A 288 3.76 9.20 21.42
N SER A 289 4.46 10.20 20.93
CA SER A 289 5.70 10.00 20.20
C SER A 289 6.89 10.59 20.96
N ARG A 290 8.03 9.93 20.84
CA ARG A 290 9.31 10.43 21.32
C ARG A 290 10.31 10.42 20.19
N ASN A 291 10.85 11.58 19.92
CA ASN A 291 11.81 11.79 18.84
C ASN A 291 13.19 12.08 19.45
N ARG A 292 14.21 11.37 18.95
CA ARG A 292 15.62 11.59 19.32
C ARG A 292 16.43 11.75 18.06
N THR A 293 17.06 12.92 17.93
CA THR A 293 17.99 13.19 16.83
C THR A 293 19.38 13.40 17.39
N ASN A 294 20.38 12.79 16.77
CA ASN A 294 21.78 12.95 17.09
C ASN A 294 22.58 13.11 15.79
N GLY A 295 23.36 14.17 15.66
CA GLY A 295 24.18 14.44 14.49
C GLY A 295 25.40 15.29 14.86
N ARG A 296 26.46 15.24 14.03
CA ARG A 296 27.72 15.95 14.30
C ARG A 296 27.56 17.47 14.38
N TYR A 297 26.58 18.00 13.64
CA TYR A 297 26.29 19.44 13.57
C TYR A 297 24.88 19.80 14.02
N GLN A 298 24.10 18.83 14.51
CA GLN A 298 22.75 19.05 15.01
C GLN A 298 22.72 18.81 16.51
N LEU A 299 22.11 19.74 17.21
CA LEU A 299 21.86 19.63 18.65
C LEU A 299 21.05 18.36 18.94
N ARG A 300 21.38 17.71 20.03
CA ARG A 300 20.63 16.55 20.53
C ARG A 300 19.22 16.98 20.93
N ASN A 301 18.24 16.65 20.09
CA ASN A 301 16.85 16.92 20.36
C ASN A 301 16.16 15.68 20.91
N ASP A 302 15.55 15.76 22.08
CA ASP A 302 14.72 14.72 22.69
C ASP A 302 13.39 15.34 23.12
N TRP A 303 12.32 15.01 22.43
CA TRP A 303 11.02 15.63 22.62
C TRP A 303 9.88 14.61 22.58
N ARG A 304 8.81 14.90 23.34
CA ARG A 304 7.62 14.07 23.44
C ARG A 304 6.41 14.85 22.94
N THR A 305 5.58 14.21 22.17
CA THR A 305 4.40 14.83 21.57
C THR A 305 3.17 13.95 21.77
N PRO A 306 2.41 14.17 22.86
CA PRO A 306 1.12 13.53 23.02
C PRO A 306 0.05 14.19 22.13
N GLY A 307 -0.84 13.40 21.58
CA GLY A 307 -1.90 13.90 20.71
C GLY A 307 -3.12 12.99 20.63
N ILE A 308 -4.26 13.58 20.29
CA ILE A 308 -5.49 12.87 19.98
C ILE A 308 -5.76 12.99 18.48
N HIS A 309 -6.16 11.87 17.87
CA HIS A 309 -6.51 11.78 16.46
C HIS A 309 -7.89 11.15 16.31
N ILE A 310 -8.70 11.71 15.42
CA ILE A 310 -10.02 11.19 15.06
C ILE A 310 -10.13 11.23 13.54
N GLY A 311 -10.51 10.11 12.94
CA GLY A 311 -10.66 9.99 11.50
C GLY A 311 -11.90 9.22 11.13
N VAL A 312 -12.59 9.70 10.08
CA VAL A 312 -13.70 9.01 9.42
C VAL A 312 -13.43 8.97 7.93
N ARG A 313 -13.65 7.83 7.32
CA ARG A 313 -13.62 7.66 5.87
C ARG A 313 -14.82 6.85 5.43
N ASP A 314 -15.50 7.34 4.42
CA ASP A 314 -16.58 6.65 3.72
C ASP A 314 -16.22 6.45 2.25
N GLN A 315 -16.62 5.32 1.68
CA GLN A 315 -16.42 5.01 0.27
C GLN A 315 -17.62 4.23 -0.26
N ILE A 316 -18.13 4.67 -1.41
CA ILE A 316 -19.15 3.97 -2.17
C ILE A 316 -18.53 3.49 -3.48
N GLY A 317 -18.64 2.19 -3.74
CA GLY A 317 -18.25 1.55 -4.98
C GLY A 317 -19.44 1.15 -5.83
N PHE A 318 -19.35 1.34 -7.15
CA PHE A 318 -20.34 0.94 -8.13
C PHE A 318 -19.72 0.04 -9.19
N TYR A 319 -20.28 -1.14 -9.39
CA TYR A 319 -19.79 -2.25 -10.22
C TYR A 319 -20.89 -2.70 -11.19
N PRO A 320 -21.25 -1.93 -12.21
CA PRO A 320 -22.38 -2.27 -13.09
C PRO A 320 -22.15 -3.54 -13.91
N ASN A 321 -20.90 -3.90 -14.15
CA ASN A 321 -20.49 -5.11 -14.87
C ASN A 321 -19.01 -5.42 -14.57
N THR A 322 -18.47 -6.47 -15.20
CA THR A 322 -17.06 -6.88 -15.04
C THR A 322 -16.03 -5.92 -15.65
N ARG A 323 -16.47 -4.97 -16.49
CA ARG A 323 -15.61 -4.03 -17.21
C ARG A 323 -15.53 -2.64 -16.57
N THR A 324 -16.46 -2.31 -15.68
CA THR A 324 -16.62 -0.96 -15.14
C THR A 324 -16.57 -0.98 -13.64
N TYR A 325 -15.72 -0.13 -13.10
CA TYR A 325 -15.70 0.19 -11.69
C TYR A 325 -15.65 1.69 -11.49
N LEU A 326 -16.51 2.20 -10.63
CA LEU A 326 -16.55 3.59 -10.21
C LEU A 326 -16.57 3.62 -8.68
N SER A 327 -15.85 4.53 -8.07
CA SER A 327 -15.91 4.76 -6.63
C SER A 327 -15.86 6.22 -6.28
N ALA A 328 -16.62 6.61 -5.30
CA ALA A 328 -16.54 7.90 -4.64
C ALA A 328 -16.13 7.69 -3.19
N TYR A 329 -15.26 8.55 -2.68
CA TYR A 329 -14.85 8.52 -1.29
C TYR A 329 -14.84 9.92 -0.68
N SER A 330 -15.02 9.97 0.64
CA SER A 330 -14.79 11.16 1.43
C SER A 330 -14.12 10.81 2.76
N TYR A 331 -13.37 11.74 3.32
CA TYR A 331 -12.78 11.57 4.63
C TYR A 331 -12.66 12.89 5.39
N VAL A 332 -12.64 12.77 6.71
CA VAL A 332 -12.33 13.86 7.64
C VAL A 332 -11.37 13.33 8.70
N TYR A 333 -10.26 14.02 8.91
CA TYR A 333 -9.29 13.77 9.98
C TYR A 333 -9.10 15.00 10.82
N LEU A 334 -9.16 14.81 12.12
CA LEU A 334 -8.90 15.81 13.15
C LEU A 334 -7.75 15.33 14.01
N ALA A 335 -6.79 16.20 14.27
CA ALA A 335 -5.74 15.92 15.23
C ALA A 335 -5.56 17.13 16.16
N LYS A 336 -5.25 16.84 17.42
CA LYS A 336 -4.91 17.85 18.42
C LYS A 336 -3.68 17.39 19.18
N GLN A 337 -2.63 18.15 19.10
CA GLN A 337 -1.43 17.99 19.90
C GLN A 337 -1.54 18.76 21.22
N MET A 338 -1.16 18.13 22.35
CA MET A 338 -1.57 18.61 23.68
C MET A 338 -0.48 19.30 24.47
N ASP A 339 0.82 18.96 24.25
CA ASP A 339 1.91 19.48 25.09
C ASP A 339 3.05 20.11 24.31
N LYS A 340 3.78 20.99 25.02
CA LYS A 340 5.09 21.48 24.58
C LYS A 340 6.13 20.42 24.87
N PRO A 341 7.06 20.10 23.95
CA PRO A 341 8.24 19.32 24.28
C PRO A 341 9.02 20.06 25.38
N LYS A 342 9.46 19.32 26.38
CA LYS A 342 10.45 19.81 27.34
C LYS A 342 11.82 19.59 26.73
N ASN A 343 12.56 20.67 26.53
CA ASN A 343 13.98 20.60 26.26
C ASN A 343 14.68 20.52 27.62
N GLU A 344 15.35 19.42 27.89
CA GLU A 344 16.06 19.29 29.17
C GLU A 344 17.48 19.91 29.12
N ASP A 345 18.04 20.26 27.95
CA ASP A 345 19.47 20.60 27.85
C ASP A 345 19.88 21.62 26.77
N SER A 346 19.10 22.60 26.39
CA SER A 346 19.63 23.55 25.42
C SER A 346 19.58 25.00 25.88
N SER A 347 20.75 25.61 25.91
CA SER A 347 21.00 27.05 25.95
C SER A 347 20.70 27.76 24.62
N ASP A 348 20.25 27.06 23.60
CA ASP A 348 19.93 27.59 22.28
C ASP A 348 18.44 27.50 21.98
N ASP A 349 17.87 28.62 21.53
CA ASP A 349 16.46 28.89 21.29
C ASP A 349 15.77 28.10 20.14
N TYR A 350 16.35 26.97 19.69
CA TYR A 350 15.80 26.12 18.66
C TYR A 350 15.04 24.92 19.22
N VAL A 351 13.91 25.18 19.84
CA VAL A 351 13.04 24.12 20.31
C VAL A 351 11.68 24.22 19.62
N GLY A 352 11.54 23.44 18.60
CA GLY A 352 10.26 23.21 17.98
C GLY A 352 9.33 22.41 18.89
N SER A 353 8.56 23.07 19.73
CA SER A 353 7.42 22.44 20.38
C SER A 353 6.16 22.76 19.64
N PHE A 354 5.28 21.77 19.51
CA PHE A 354 4.10 21.92 18.71
C PHE A 354 2.85 21.74 19.56
N LYS A 355 2.12 22.81 19.74
CA LYS A 355 0.76 22.78 20.25
C LYS A 355 -0.14 23.26 19.13
N GLY A 356 -0.96 22.37 18.61
CA GLY A 356 -1.76 22.74 17.45
C GLY A 356 -2.94 21.80 17.21
N LYS A 357 -3.79 22.24 16.33
CA LYS A 357 -4.90 21.45 15.81
C LYS A 357 -4.73 21.34 14.30
N SER A 358 -5.06 20.20 13.74
CA SER A 358 -5.11 20.01 12.30
C SER A 358 -6.45 19.43 11.86
N LEU A 359 -6.94 19.92 10.75
CA LEU A 359 -8.08 19.39 10.02
C LEU A 359 -7.59 18.97 8.65
N ARG A 360 -7.92 17.74 8.24
CA ARG A 360 -7.73 17.26 6.89
C ARG A 360 -9.06 16.70 6.39
N THR A 361 -9.54 17.17 5.27
CA THR A 361 -10.74 16.64 4.64
C THR A 361 -10.53 16.54 3.14
N GLY A 362 -11.19 15.58 2.54
CA GLY A 362 -11.13 15.41 1.10
C GLY A 362 -12.27 14.55 0.60
N ALA A 363 -12.54 14.73 -0.67
CA ALA A 363 -13.46 13.88 -1.42
C ALA A 363 -12.85 13.60 -2.79
N GLY A 364 -13.13 12.44 -3.31
CA GLY A 364 -12.63 12.07 -4.62
C GLY A 364 -13.49 11.03 -5.29
N PHE A 365 -13.24 10.94 -6.59
CA PHE A 365 -13.88 10.00 -7.48
C PHE A 365 -12.79 9.27 -8.26
N SER A 366 -12.91 7.96 -8.41
CA SER A 366 -12.00 7.16 -9.23
C SER A 366 -12.74 6.04 -9.92
N GLY A 367 -12.22 5.59 -11.05
CA GLY A 367 -12.79 4.48 -11.74
C GLY A 367 -11.96 4.01 -12.92
N TYR A 368 -12.37 2.86 -13.45
CA TYR A 368 -11.81 2.35 -14.69
C TYR A 368 -12.91 1.77 -15.59
N TYR A 369 -12.58 1.74 -16.87
CA TYR A 369 -13.38 1.09 -17.91
C TYR A 369 -12.51 0.30 -18.87
N TYR A 370 -12.82 -0.99 -19.06
CA TYR A 370 -12.20 -1.83 -20.06
C TYR A 370 -12.91 -1.73 -21.39
N PHE A 371 -12.27 -1.12 -22.39
CA PHE A 371 -12.74 -1.15 -23.79
C PHE A 371 -12.59 -2.56 -24.38
N SER A 372 -11.51 -3.23 -24.05
CA SER A 372 -11.21 -4.63 -24.36
C SER A 372 -10.47 -5.25 -23.17
N PRO A 373 -10.27 -6.57 -23.14
CA PRO A 373 -9.44 -7.21 -22.13
C PRO A 373 -8.03 -6.60 -22.02
N GLN A 374 -7.52 -6.04 -23.11
CA GLN A 374 -6.18 -5.47 -23.20
C GLN A 374 -6.14 -3.96 -23.01
N LEU A 375 -7.26 -3.25 -23.15
CA LEU A 375 -7.28 -1.78 -23.13
C LEU A 375 -8.18 -1.26 -22.01
N ARG A 376 -7.56 -0.58 -21.04
CA ARG A 376 -8.24 0.01 -19.89
C ARG A 376 -8.01 1.52 -19.81
N LEU A 377 -9.08 2.25 -19.62
CA LEU A 377 -9.06 3.67 -19.22
C LEU A 377 -9.19 3.76 -17.70
N ASN A 378 -8.30 4.47 -17.05
CA ASN A 378 -8.41 4.82 -15.63
C ASN A 378 -8.55 6.33 -15.49
N GLY A 379 -9.37 6.74 -14.53
CA GLY A 379 -9.51 8.16 -14.19
C GLY A 379 -9.66 8.35 -12.69
N SER A 380 -9.11 9.46 -12.18
CA SER A 380 -9.36 9.89 -10.81
C SER A 380 -9.41 11.41 -10.71
N LEU A 381 -10.25 11.89 -9.82
CA LEU A 381 -10.39 13.28 -9.43
C LEU A 381 -10.45 13.34 -7.91
N GLY A 382 -9.66 14.21 -7.29
CA GLY A 382 -9.68 14.44 -5.85
C GLY A 382 -9.62 15.92 -5.54
N VAL A 383 -10.28 16.31 -4.46
CA VAL A 383 -10.28 17.66 -3.89
C VAL A 383 -9.96 17.51 -2.41
N PHE A 384 -8.98 18.26 -1.94
CA PHE A 384 -8.45 18.13 -0.60
C PHE A 384 -8.34 19.51 0.05
N TYR A 385 -8.68 19.57 1.31
CA TYR A 385 -8.50 20.75 2.14
C TYR A 385 -7.77 20.40 3.40
N SER A 386 -6.78 21.19 3.74
CA SER A 386 -6.04 21.05 4.98
C SER A 386 -5.95 22.39 5.69
N ALA A 387 -6.22 22.39 6.98
CA ALA A 387 -6.07 23.55 7.86
C ALA A 387 -5.26 23.15 9.09
N ASP A 388 -4.19 23.89 9.33
CA ASP A 388 -3.36 23.74 10.51
C ASP A 388 -3.43 25.05 11.32
N ILE A 389 -3.86 24.92 12.57
CA ILE A 389 -3.89 26.01 13.54
C ILE A 389 -2.75 25.76 14.51
N VAL A 390 -1.67 26.48 14.34
CA VAL A 390 -0.47 26.41 15.15
C VAL A 390 -0.49 27.57 16.14
N ASP A 391 0.03 27.34 17.34
CA ASP A 391 0.22 28.41 18.32
C ASP A 391 1.19 29.45 17.72
N PRO A 392 0.85 30.76 17.66
CA PRO A 392 1.65 31.78 16.99
C PRO A 392 3.06 31.97 17.55
N ASP A 393 3.34 31.46 18.76
CA ASP A 393 4.69 31.49 19.35
C ASP A 393 5.69 30.50 18.68
N TYR A 394 5.26 29.76 17.64
CA TYR A 394 6.05 28.69 17.01
C TYR A 394 6.01 28.75 15.49
N GLU A 395 6.67 29.73 14.92
CA GLU A 395 6.94 29.83 13.49
C GLU A 395 8.14 28.93 13.14
N ASN A 396 8.01 28.00 12.20
CA ASN A 396 9.08 27.18 11.60
C ASN A 396 9.37 25.81 12.23
N VAL A 397 8.42 24.88 12.24
CA VAL A 397 8.74 23.47 12.53
C VAL A 397 8.30 22.56 11.39
N GLU A 398 9.27 21.82 10.83
CA GLU A 398 8.98 20.72 9.89
C GLU A 398 8.57 19.46 10.67
N TYR A 399 7.45 18.87 10.28
CA TYR A 399 6.94 17.63 10.87
C TYR A 399 7.09 16.44 9.93
N TYR A 400 7.70 15.40 10.44
CA TYR A 400 7.58 14.05 9.89
C TYR A 400 6.54 13.28 10.70
N SER A 401 5.41 12.95 10.10
CA SER A 401 4.50 11.94 10.63
C SER A 401 4.64 10.67 9.78
N PRO A 402 5.35 9.65 10.26
CA PRO A 402 5.32 8.34 9.61
C PRO A 402 3.99 7.68 9.99
N ASP A 403 2.97 7.84 9.18
CA ASP A 403 1.72 7.12 9.38
C ASP A 403 1.78 5.79 8.64
N SER A 404 1.82 4.69 9.39
CA SER A 404 1.97 3.32 8.89
C SER A 404 0.68 2.74 8.29
N ASP A 405 -0.43 3.45 8.38
CA ASP A 405 -1.72 2.97 7.91
C ASP A 405 -1.98 3.22 6.41
N GLY A 406 -0.91 3.43 5.63
CA GLY A 406 -0.98 3.64 4.18
C GLY A 406 -1.38 5.05 3.76
N TRP A 407 -1.50 5.96 4.71
CA TRP A 407 -1.70 7.37 4.48
C TRP A 407 -0.33 8.05 4.49
N ASN A 408 0.31 8.09 3.34
CA ASN A 408 1.52 8.89 3.16
C ASN A 408 1.16 10.37 3.23
N TYR A 409 1.29 10.92 4.41
CA TYR A 409 1.15 12.33 4.64
C TYR A 409 2.52 13.00 4.44
N TYR A 410 2.76 13.50 3.24
CA TYR A 410 3.81 14.48 2.99
C TYR A 410 3.23 15.87 3.28
N GLY A 411 3.43 16.36 4.49
CA GLY A 411 3.02 17.69 4.88
C GLY A 411 4.01 18.24 5.89
N GLY A 412 5.00 19.00 5.44
CA GLY A 412 5.70 19.95 6.30
C GLY A 412 4.69 21.03 6.73
N PHE A 413 4.53 21.23 8.02
CA PHE A 413 3.74 22.35 8.54
C PHE A 413 4.62 23.60 8.48
N THR A 414 4.44 24.39 7.47
CA THR A 414 4.98 25.74 7.45
C THR A 414 3.81 26.70 7.70
N ASN A 415 3.83 27.39 8.83
CA ASN A 415 2.94 28.49 9.20
C ASN A 415 1.44 28.24 8.93
N SER A 416 0.56 28.46 9.90
CA SER A 416 -0.91 28.40 9.84
C SER A 416 -1.49 28.66 8.44
N LYS A 417 -1.42 27.68 7.54
CA LYS A 417 -1.86 27.80 6.18
C LYS A 417 -3.02 26.86 5.92
N ASN A 418 -4.08 27.44 5.44
CA ASN A 418 -5.13 26.70 4.75
C ASN A 418 -4.63 26.33 3.37
N LEU A 419 -4.53 25.04 3.10
CA LEU A 419 -4.14 24.54 1.77
C LEU A 419 -5.35 23.86 1.13
N PHE A 420 -5.67 24.32 -0.05
CA PHE A 420 -6.62 23.67 -0.95
C PHE A 420 -5.85 23.06 -2.12
N ASP A 421 -6.04 21.77 -2.36
CA ASP A 421 -5.38 21.02 -3.42
C ASP A 421 -6.41 20.23 -4.23
N TYR A 422 -6.13 20.04 -5.52
CA TYR A 422 -6.89 19.17 -6.39
C TYR A 422 -5.95 18.30 -7.20
N GLN A 423 -6.36 17.07 -7.40
CA GLN A 423 -5.59 16.11 -8.19
C GLN A 423 -6.50 15.52 -9.27
N PHE A 424 -5.99 15.51 -10.47
CA PHE A 424 -6.63 14.85 -11.61
C PHE A 424 -5.63 13.91 -12.28
N SER A 425 -6.05 12.68 -12.54
CA SER A 425 -5.28 11.77 -13.38
C SER A 425 -6.17 11.07 -14.38
N LEU A 426 -5.66 10.89 -15.57
CA LEU A 426 -6.25 10.11 -16.64
C LEU A 426 -5.15 9.28 -17.28
N SER A 427 -5.33 7.97 -17.35
CA SER A 427 -4.36 7.08 -17.98
C SER A 427 -5.04 6.01 -18.82
N ILE A 428 -4.40 5.64 -19.90
CA ILE A 428 -4.77 4.50 -20.73
C ILE A 428 -3.69 3.44 -20.55
N GLU A 429 -4.10 2.25 -20.18
CA GLU A 429 -3.23 1.10 -20.01
C GLU A 429 -3.52 0.08 -21.10
N TYR A 430 -2.48 -0.39 -21.76
CA TYR A 430 -2.56 -1.47 -22.73
C TYR A 430 -1.72 -2.66 -22.26
N PHE A 431 -2.37 -3.80 -22.08
CA PHE A 431 -1.75 -5.04 -21.62
C PHE A 431 -1.36 -5.87 -22.85
N LEU A 432 -0.06 -6.11 -23.03
CA LEU A 432 0.46 -6.89 -24.17
C LEU A 432 0.26 -8.40 -23.99
N PHE A 433 -0.10 -8.89 -22.82
CA PHE A 433 -0.45 -10.30 -22.44
C PHE A 433 -0.26 -10.52 -20.93
#